data_6f62fb8e2598f40f829c1bded89a5eed
#
_entry.id   6f62fb8e2598f40f829c1bded89a5eed
#
_cell.length_a   1.000
_cell.length_b   1.000
_cell.length_c   1.000
_cell.angle_alpha   90.00
_cell.angle_beta   90.00
_cell.angle_gamma   90.00
#
_symmetry.space_group_name_H-M   'P 1'
#
loop_
_entity.id
_entity.type
_entity.pdbx_description
1 polymer ?
#
loop_
_entity_poly.entity_id
_entity_poly.type
_entity_poly.pdbx_seq_one_letter_code
_entity_poly.pdbx_strand_id
1 'polypeptide(L)'
;MRLKAINQQNNSSNGNFKSARRFLGLGSAIKLYNPQNTTDAIYATTIHELAHAAHWRMIVKEPGTNRYRDYHDAEDKMVESWATGVQWYLTRMVYSKYRGRPQGTPNYTNVVIDLVDSQIDDWQNNGKTYAQGDKVEGYTMSQIESALIGCDTWNKWRDNIKRKYNNNTKQYVDEL
;
A
#
# COMPACT_ATOMS: atom_id res chain seq x y z
N MET A 1 -17.32 -2.11 -9.57
CA MET A 1 -15.89 -2.16 -9.98
C MET A 1 -15.71 -3.27 -10.99
N ARG A 2 -14.89 -3.09 -12.02
CA ARG A 2 -14.57 -4.13 -13.03
C ARG A 2 -13.11 -4.53 -12.91
N LEU A 3 -12.84 -5.82 -12.88
CA LEU A 3 -11.50 -6.40 -12.98
C LEU A 3 -11.31 -6.91 -14.42
N LYS A 4 -10.18 -6.54 -15.05
CA LYS A 4 -9.83 -6.99 -16.40
C LYS A 4 -8.40 -7.51 -16.43
N ALA A 5 -8.23 -8.75 -16.86
CA ALA A 5 -6.93 -9.25 -17.29
C ALA A 5 -6.68 -8.81 -18.74
N ILE A 6 -5.49 -8.31 -19.02
CA ILE A 6 -5.08 -7.81 -20.33
C ILE A 6 -3.80 -8.55 -20.72
N ASN A 7 -3.86 -9.32 -21.79
CA ASN A 7 -2.67 -9.97 -22.34
C ASN A 7 -1.82 -8.92 -23.10
N GLN A 8 -0.93 -8.27 -22.37
CA GLN A 8 -0.05 -7.24 -22.92
C GLN A 8 1.39 -7.55 -22.48
N GLN A 9 2.21 -7.97 -23.43
CA GLN A 9 3.56 -8.48 -23.14
C GLN A 9 4.62 -7.41 -22.88
N ASN A 10 4.38 -6.16 -23.28
CA ASN A 10 5.39 -5.10 -23.25
C ASN A 10 5.08 -3.97 -22.27
N ASN A 11 4.28 -4.24 -21.26
CA ASN A 11 3.97 -3.21 -20.27
C ASN A 11 4.92 -3.33 -19.07
N SER A 12 5.51 -2.22 -18.68
CA SER A 12 6.36 -2.14 -17.49
C SER A 12 5.57 -2.27 -16.18
N SER A 13 4.23 -2.12 -16.22
CA SER A 13 3.35 -2.21 -15.06
C SER A 13 2.59 -3.54 -15.05
N ASN A 14 2.53 -4.19 -13.89
CA ASN A 14 1.75 -5.42 -13.70
C ASN A 14 0.27 -5.15 -13.40
N GLY A 15 -0.09 -3.96 -12.95
CA GLY A 15 -1.46 -3.56 -12.66
C GLY A 15 -1.70 -2.07 -12.81
N ASN A 16 -2.96 -1.67 -12.79
CA ASN A 16 -3.33 -0.26 -12.74
C ASN A 16 -4.78 -0.07 -12.28
N PHE A 17 -4.97 0.71 -11.21
CA PHE A 17 -6.27 1.19 -10.77
C PHE A 17 -6.66 2.47 -11.52
N LYS A 18 -7.78 2.45 -12.23
CA LYS A 18 -8.31 3.58 -13.01
C LYS A 18 -9.36 4.35 -12.20
N SER A 19 -8.92 5.24 -11.32
CA SER A 19 -9.79 6.13 -10.52
C SER A 19 -10.54 7.16 -11.39
N ALA A 20 -9.88 7.70 -12.40
CA ALA A 20 -10.41 8.71 -13.31
C ALA A 20 -11.74 8.33 -14.00
N ARG A 21 -12.00 7.03 -14.19
CA ARG A 21 -13.26 6.56 -14.77
C ARG A 21 -14.48 6.91 -13.94
N ARG A 22 -14.33 7.08 -12.62
CA ARG A 22 -15.44 7.46 -11.74
C ARG A 22 -15.89 8.90 -11.93
N PHE A 23 -14.97 9.78 -12.28
CA PHE A 23 -15.28 11.18 -12.61
C PHE A 23 -16.25 11.28 -13.80
N LEU A 24 -16.12 10.34 -14.75
CA LEU A 24 -17.00 10.26 -15.93
C LEU A 24 -18.29 9.44 -15.68
N GLY A 25 -18.64 9.11 -14.44
CA GLY A 25 -19.78 8.23 -14.13
C GLY A 25 -19.57 6.75 -14.52
N LEU A 26 -18.40 6.42 -15.07
CA LEU A 26 -18.03 5.06 -15.43
C LEU A 26 -17.48 4.34 -14.20
N GLY A 27 -17.94 3.15 -13.89
CA GLY A 27 -17.43 2.38 -12.76
C GLY A 27 -15.91 2.24 -12.77
N SER A 28 -15.27 2.27 -11.59
CA SER A 28 -13.82 2.05 -11.48
C SER A 28 -13.40 0.72 -12.09
N ALA A 29 -12.20 0.65 -12.62
CA ALA A 29 -11.64 -0.57 -13.19
C ALA A 29 -10.22 -0.80 -12.69
N ILE A 30 -9.93 -2.06 -12.37
CA ILE A 30 -8.59 -2.58 -12.18
C ILE A 30 -8.20 -3.31 -13.45
N LYS A 31 -7.03 -3.01 -13.98
CA LYS A 31 -6.43 -3.73 -15.09
C LYS A 31 -5.24 -4.50 -14.56
N LEU A 32 -5.18 -5.78 -14.89
CA LEU A 32 -4.03 -6.65 -14.62
C LEU A 32 -3.35 -6.94 -15.96
N TYR A 33 -2.07 -6.73 -15.99
CA TYR A 33 -1.22 -7.00 -17.14
C TYR A 33 -0.40 -8.26 -16.88
N ASN A 34 0.16 -8.83 -17.94
CA ASN A 34 1.02 -10.02 -17.86
C ASN A 34 0.39 -11.20 -17.10
N PRO A 35 -0.82 -11.69 -17.50
CA PRO A 35 -1.52 -12.75 -16.78
C PRO A 35 -0.80 -14.12 -16.80
N GLN A 36 0.38 -14.20 -17.43
CA GLN A 36 1.24 -15.39 -17.42
C GLN A 36 2.19 -15.45 -16.23
N ASN A 37 2.19 -14.43 -15.37
CA ASN A 37 2.91 -14.46 -14.11
C ASN A 37 2.38 -15.58 -13.17
N THR A 38 3.17 -15.93 -12.18
CA THR A 38 2.75 -16.89 -11.17
C THR A 38 1.47 -16.47 -10.45
N THR A 39 0.72 -17.43 -9.94
CA THR A 39 -0.59 -17.18 -9.31
C THR A 39 -0.46 -16.22 -8.12
N ASP A 40 0.56 -16.36 -7.32
CA ASP A 40 0.85 -15.47 -6.18
C ASP A 40 1.19 -14.03 -6.63
N ALA A 41 1.92 -13.88 -7.72
CA ALA A 41 2.22 -12.55 -8.30
C ALA A 41 0.97 -11.86 -8.86
N ILE A 42 0.08 -12.60 -9.52
CA ILE A 42 -1.21 -12.08 -10.02
C ILE A 42 -2.10 -11.68 -8.84
N TYR A 43 -2.17 -12.54 -7.81
CA TYR A 43 -2.92 -12.26 -6.60
C TYR A 43 -2.38 -11.00 -5.91
N ALA A 44 -1.07 -10.91 -5.71
CA ALA A 44 -0.40 -9.77 -5.10
C ALA A 44 -0.70 -8.46 -5.85
N THR A 45 -0.55 -8.46 -7.17
CA THR A 45 -0.89 -7.28 -8.01
C THR A 45 -2.37 -6.90 -7.87
N THR A 46 -3.26 -7.89 -7.81
CA THR A 46 -4.70 -7.64 -7.62
C THR A 46 -4.97 -6.96 -6.28
N ILE A 47 -4.34 -7.44 -5.21
CA ILE A 47 -4.48 -6.84 -3.87
C ILE A 47 -3.92 -5.42 -3.85
N HIS A 48 -2.78 -5.16 -4.48
CA HIS A 48 -2.20 -3.83 -4.61
C HIS A 48 -3.20 -2.83 -5.22
N GLU A 49 -3.78 -3.17 -6.35
CA GLU A 49 -4.76 -2.31 -7.03
C GLU A 49 -6.07 -2.16 -6.25
N LEU A 50 -6.47 -3.18 -5.51
CA LEU A 50 -7.61 -3.11 -4.59
C LEU A 50 -7.33 -2.17 -3.40
N ALA A 51 -6.09 -2.15 -2.89
CA ALA A 51 -5.68 -1.24 -1.84
C ALA A 51 -5.76 0.22 -2.30
N HIS A 52 -5.36 0.54 -3.53
CA HIS A 52 -5.58 1.86 -4.11
C HIS A 52 -7.07 2.22 -4.18
N ALA A 53 -7.91 1.28 -4.59
CA ALA A 53 -9.35 1.50 -4.67
C ALA A 53 -10.00 1.72 -3.28
N ALA A 54 -9.51 1.05 -2.26
CA ALA A 54 -9.93 1.23 -0.88
C ALA A 54 -9.46 2.59 -0.35
N HIS A 55 -8.19 2.92 -0.53
CA HIS A 55 -7.59 4.18 -0.11
C HIS A 55 -8.31 5.39 -0.74
N TRP A 56 -8.61 5.32 -2.03
CA TRP A 56 -9.41 6.35 -2.70
C TRP A 56 -10.75 6.60 -1.99
N ARG A 57 -11.40 5.55 -1.49
CA ARG A 57 -12.67 5.69 -0.73
C ARG A 57 -12.46 6.27 0.67
N MET A 58 -11.30 6.07 1.29
CA MET A 58 -10.97 6.60 2.62
C MET A 58 -10.74 8.10 2.60
N ILE A 59 -9.99 8.61 1.64
CA ILE A 59 -9.78 10.06 1.45
C ILE A 59 -11.12 10.77 1.27
N VAL A 60 -12.03 10.11 0.61
CA VAL A 60 -13.36 10.57 0.26
C VAL A 60 -14.34 10.71 1.42
N LYS A 61 -14.07 10.15 2.61
CA LYS A 61 -15.03 10.13 3.73
C LYS A 61 -15.11 11.44 4.50
N GLU A 62 -14.21 12.38 4.30
CA GLU A 62 -14.24 13.64 5.02
C GLU A 62 -15.15 14.67 4.33
N PRO A 63 -16.00 15.39 5.11
CA PRO A 63 -16.84 16.46 4.56
C PRO A 63 -16.00 17.55 3.90
N GLY A 64 -16.38 17.96 2.70
CA GLY A 64 -15.72 19.03 1.97
C GLY A 64 -14.59 18.59 1.04
N THR A 65 -14.24 17.29 1.02
CA THR A 65 -13.23 16.80 0.08
C THR A 65 -13.81 16.60 -1.32
N ASN A 66 -13.04 16.98 -2.33
CA ASN A 66 -13.31 16.59 -3.71
C ASN A 66 -12.65 15.22 -3.95
N ARG A 67 -13.44 14.18 -3.86
CA ARG A 67 -13.02 12.77 -3.90
C ARG A 67 -11.98 12.42 -4.95
N TYR A 68 -12.17 12.92 -6.16
CA TYR A 68 -11.27 12.63 -7.27
C TYR A 68 -9.97 13.43 -7.15
N ARG A 69 -10.11 14.72 -6.83
CA ARG A 69 -8.98 15.64 -6.74
C ARG A 69 -8.06 15.28 -5.59
N ASP A 70 -8.62 15.00 -4.42
CA ASP A 70 -7.83 14.75 -3.21
C ASP A 70 -6.98 13.48 -3.33
N TYR A 71 -7.52 12.42 -3.94
CA TYR A 71 -6.71 11.21 -4.17
C TYR A 71 -5.62 11.43 -5.23
N HIS A 72 -5.92 12.18 -6.27
CA HIS A 72 -4.95 12.48 -7.33
C HIS A 72 -3.82 13.39 -6.83
N ASP A 73 -4.13 14.26 -5.89
CA ASP A 73 -3.18 15.19 -5.27
C ASP A 73 -2.48 14.57 -4.05
N ALA A 74 -2.83 13.35 -3.64
CA ALA A 74 -2.20 12.66 -2.53
C ALA A 74 -0.76 12.26 -2.88
N GLU A 75 0.11 12.32 -1.87
CA GLU A 75 1.53 12.02 -2.03
C GLU A 75 1.77 10.56 -2.44
N ASP A 76 2.42 10.34 -3.57
CA ASP A 76 2.69 9.02 -4.14
C ASP A 76 3.38 8.07 -3.15
N LYS A 77 4.34 8.59 -2.37
CA LYS A 77 5.03 7.79 -1.34
C LYS A 77 4.03 7.16 -0.36
N MET A 78 3.03 7.90 0.09
CA MET A 78 2.00 7.40 1.00
C MET A 78 1.09 6.39 0.31
N VAL A 79 0.63 6.74 -0.89
CA VAL A 79 -0.32 5.94 -1.68
C VAL A 79 0.27 4.57 -2.04
N GLU A 80 1.50 4.56 -2.56
CA GLU A 80 2.17 3.35 -3.02
C GLU A 80 2.69 2.49 -1.85
N SER A 81 3.19 3.12 -0.78
CA SER A 81 3.64 2.37 0.41
C SER A 81 2.47 1.67 1.11
N TRP A 82 1.31 2.31 1.20
CA TRP A 82 0.10 1.66 1.70
C TRP A 82 -0.30 0.46 0.84
N ALA A 83 -0.42 0.66 -0.48
CA ALA A 83 -0.82 -0.41 -1.40
C ALA A 83 0.14 -1.59 -1.36
N THR A 84 1.43 -1.32 -1.29
CA THR A 84 2.48 -2.35 -1.21
C THR A 84 2.44 -3.11 0.12
N GLY A 85 2.24 -2.42 1.22
CA GLY A 85 2.12 -3.06 2.53
C GLY A 85 0.90 -3.98 2.62
N VAL A 86 -0.26 -3.52 2.14
CA VAL A 86 -1.48 -4.35 2.05
C VAL A 86 -1.26 -5.56 1.14
N GLN A 87 -0.64 -5.34 -0.02
CA GLN A 87 -0.26 -6.41 -0.94
C GLN A 87 0.57 -7.48 -0.22
N TRP A 88 1.65 -7.08 0.45
CA TRP A 88 2.54 -7.99 1.15
C TRP A 88 1.80 -8.75 2.24
N TYR A 89 1.09 -8.05 3.11
CA TYR A 89 0.41 -8.63 4.26
C TYR A 89 -0.64 -9.66 3.85
N LEU A 90 -1.58 -9.28 2.98
CA LEU A 90 -2.68 -10.16 2.57
C LEU A 90 -2.20 -11.30 1.66
N THR A 91 -1.19 -11.06 0.82
CA THR A 91 -0.67 -12.13 -0.03
C THR A 91 0.01 -13.21 0.80
N ARG A 92 0.74 -12.86 1.85
CA ARG A 92 1.38 -13.85 2.73
C ARG A 92 0.40 -14.64 3.58
N MET A 93 -0.77 -14.11 3.87
CA MET A 93 -1.83 -14.89 4.53
C MET A 93 -2.31 -16.07 3.67
N VAL A 94 -2.27 -15.93 2.34
CA VAL A 94 -2.70 -16.97 1.38
C VAL A 94 -1.51 -17.76 0.85
N TYR A 95 -0.43 -17.08 0.53
CA TYR A 95 0.80 -17.63 -0.03
C TYR A 95 1.96 -17.37 0.94
N SER A 96 2.12 -18.20 1.95
CA SER A 96 3.11 -18.03 3.04
C SER A 96 4.56 -17.89 2.54
N LYS A 97 4.86 -18.40 1.35
CA LYS A 97 6.19 -18.30 0.69
C LYS A 97 6.32 -17.07 -0.21
N TYR A 98 5.29 -16.21 -0.32
CA TYR A 98 5.38 -15.01 -1.11
C TYR A 98 6.53 -14.11 -0.66
N ARG A 99 7.40 -13.73 -1.59
CA ARG A 99 8.65 -13.00 -1.35
C ARG A 99 8.67 -11.60 -1.97
N GLY A 100 7.57 -11.20 -2.65
CA GLY A 100 7.49 -9.87 -3.25
C GLY A 100 7.57 -8.77 -2.20
N ARG A 101 8.50 -7.83 -2.39
CA ARG A 101 8.71 -6.66 -1.54
C ARG A 101 8.78 -5.38 -2.35
N PRO A 102 8.60 -4.25 -1.69
CA PRO A 102 8.91 -2.96 -2.29
C PRO A 102 10.35 -2.93 -2.79
N GLN A 103 10.55 -2.38 -3.97
CA GLN A 103 11.88 -2.36 -4.59
C GLN A 103 12.77 -1.22 -4.07
N GLY A 104 12.43 -0.58 -2.95
CA GLY A 104 13.24 0.50 -2.37
C GLY A 104 13.31 1.76 -3.24
N THR A 105 12.31 2.00 -4.08
CA THR A 105 12.15 3.30 -4.74
C THR A 105 11.55 4.31 -3.77
N PRO A 106 11.72 5.62 -3.98
CA PRO A 106 11.22 6.64 -3.06
C PRO A 106 9.74 6.53 -2.73
N ASN A 107 8.93 5.95 -3.63
CA ASN A 107 7.48 5.83 -3.48
C ASN A 107 7.02 4.48 -2.92
N TYR A 108 7.88 3.45 -2.94
CA TYR A 108 7.55 2.09 -2.48
C TYR A 108 8.38 1.75 -1.25
N THR A 109 7.86 2.03 -0.06
CA THR A 109 8.59 1.82 1.20
C THR A 109 8.07 0.60 1.96
N ASN A 110 8.84 0.13 2.94
CA ASN A 110 8.46 -0.96 3.83
C ASN A 110 7.60 -0.51 5.01
N VAL A 111 7.24 0.77 5.12
CA VAL A 111 6.63 1.37 6.31
C VAL A 111 5.47 0.57 6.92
N VAL A 112 4.60 -0.02 6.11
CA VAL A 112 3.48 -0.82 6.64
C VAL A 112 3.97 -2.14 7.22
N ILE A 113 5.01 -2.72 6.61
CA ILE A 113 5.65 -3.95 7.08
C ILE A 113 6.31 -3.67 8.42
N ASP A 114 7.11 -2.60 8.49
CA ASP A 114 7.84 -2.16 9.67
C ASP A 114 6.86 -1.82 10.84
N LEU A 115 5.72 -1.21 10.54
CA LEU A 115 4.68 -0.94 11.54
C LEU A 115 4.02 -2.20 12.11
N VAL A 116 3.90 -3.26 11.31
CA VAL A 116 3.16 -4.48 11.70
C VAL A 116 4.06 -5.48 12.38
N ASP A 117 5.25 -5.74 11.84
CA ASP A 117 6.07 -6.83 12.33
C ASP A 117 6.86 -6.46 13.59
N SER A 118 7.21 -7.50 14.36
CA SER A 118 7.98 -7.39 15.58
C SER A 118 9.40 -7.92 15.41
N GLN A 119 9.80 -8.19 14.18
CA GLN A 119 11.09 -8.78 13.88
C GLN A 119 11.93 -7.82 13.06
N ILE A 120 13.12 -7.55 13.59
CA ILE A 120 14.24 -7.10 12.78
C ILE A 120 14.29 -8.05 11.59
N ASP A 121 13.98 -7.51 10.45
CA ASP A 121 13.82 -8.30 9.25
C ASP A 121 15.07 -9.12 8.93
N ASP A 122 14.99 -10.41 9.17
CA ASP A 122 15.95 -11.41 8.66
C ASP A 122 15.93 -11.51 7.12
N TRP A 123 15.52 -10.45 6.45
CA TRP A 123 15.37 -10.41 5.02
C TRP A 123 16.67 -10.11 4.32
N GLN A 124 17.35 -11.17 4.00
CA GLN A 124 18.39 -11.15 2.99
C GLN A 124 17.74 -11.32 1.60
N ASN A 125 17.57 -10.23 0.88
CA ASN A 125 17.38 -10.30 -0.55
C ASN A 125 18.73 -10.07 -1.22
N ASN A 126 19.33 -11.12 -1.78
CA ASN A 126 20.63 -11.09 -2.47
C ASN A 126 21.78 -10.49 -1.63
N GLY A 127 21.83 -10.78 -0.32
CA GLY A 127 22.89 -10.31 0.56
C GLY A 127 22.79 -8.84 0.97
N LYS A 128 21.71 -8.15 0.67
CA LYS A 128 21.44 -6.81 1.19
C LYS A 128 20.46 -6.90 2.35
N THR A 129 20.90 -6.49 3.51
CA THR A 129 20.07 -6.31 4.70
C THR A 129 19.25 -5.04 4.49
N TYR A 130 17.92 -5.15 4.33
CA TYR A 130 17.04 -4.00 4.32
C TYR A 130 16.67 -3.66 5.76
N ALA A 131 16.77 -2.36 6.08
CA ALA A 131 16.44 -1.76 7.36
C ALA A 131 17.02 -2.52 8.57
N GLN A 132 18.32 -2.43 8.78
CA GLN A 132 18.88 -2.72 10.08
C GLN A 132 18.25 -1.78 11.09
N GLY A 133 17.34 -2.31 11.91
CA GLY A 133 16.99 -1.70 13.18
C GLY A 133 15.89 -0.68 13.13
N ASP A 134 14.83 -0.90 12.31
CA ASP A 134 13.61 -0.20 12.66
C ASP A 134 13.17 -0.65 14.06
N LYS A 135 12.68 0.29 14.83
CA LYS A 135 12.28 0.10 16.23
C LYS A 135 10.76 0.17 16.38
N VAL A 136 10.06 0.31 15.26
CA VAL A 136 8.60 0.42 15.23
C VAL A 136 8.01 -0.96 15.01
N GLU A 137 7.03 -1.32 15.82
CA GLU A 137 6.38 -2.62 15.73
C GLU A 137 4.98 -2.62 16.34
N GLY A 138 4.22 -3.69 16.06
CA GLY A 138 3.03 -4.06 16.81
C GLY A 138 1.77 -3.24 16.48
N TYR A 139 1.76 -2.52 15.38
CA TYR A 139 0.52 -1.93 14.87
C TYR A 139 -0.28 -2.96 14.08
N THR A 140 -1.59 -2.95 14.23
CA THR A 140 -2.47 -3.77 13.40
C THR A 140 -2.77 -3.09 12.05
N MET A 141 -3.04 -3.87 11.02
CA MET A 141 -3.47 -3.33 9.72
C MET A 141 -4.67 -2.40 9.85
N SER A 142 -5.63 -2.71 10.74
CA SER A 142 -6.79 -1.86 11.00
C SER A 142 -6.42 -0.50 11.62
N GLN A 143 -5.41 -0.46 12.48
CA GLN A 143 -4.90 0.80 13.05
C GLN A 143 -4.23 1.66 11.97
N ILE A 144 -3.39 1.03 11.14
CA ILE A 144 -2.67 1.70 10.05
C ILE A 144 -3.67 2.25 9.02
N GLU A 145 -4.66 1.45 8.62
CA GLU A 145 -5.76 1.86 7.74
C GLU A 145 -6.56 3.02 8.31
N SER A 146 -6.94 2.93 9.59
CA SER A 146 -7.71 3.99 10.24
C SER A 146 -6.93 5.29 10.38
N ALA A 147 -5.61 5.23 10.52
CA ALA A 147 -4.76 6.40 10.53
C ALA A 147 -4.66 7.08 9.16
N LEU A 148 -4.87 6.33 8.09
CA LEU A 148 -4.80 6.82 6.70
C LEU A 148 -6.02 7.67 6.31
N ILE A 149 -7.17 7.51 7.01
CA ILE A 149 -8.41 8.22 6.69
C ILE A 149 -8.17 9.75 6.77
N GLY A 150 -8.47 10.44 5.67
CA GLY A 150 -8.33 11.88 5.54
C GLY A 150 -6.89 12.39 5.35
N CYS A 151 -5.92 11.49 5.17
CA CYS A 151 -4.54 11.88 4.89
C CYS A 151 -4.30 12.00 3.38
N ASP A 152 -3.66 13.08 2.99
CA ASP A 152 -3.18 13.34 1.63
C ASP A 152 -1.64 13.39 1.55
N THR A 153 -0.96 13.40 2.70
CA THR A 153 0.51 13.43 2.80
C THR A 153 1.06 12.38 3.75
N TRP A 154 2.30 11.99 3.50
CA TRP A 154 3.09 11.11 4.34
C TRP A 154 3.15 11.56 5.80
N ASN A 155 3.43 12.84 6.02
CA ASN A 155 3.54 13.40 7.37
C ASN A 155 2.22 13.35 8.13
N LYS A 156 1.08 13.68 7.49
CA LYS A 156 -0.24 13.56 8.14
C LYS A 156 -0.54 12.13 8.56
N TRP A 157 -0.18 11.15 7.75
CA TRP A 157 -0.38 9.75 8.07
C TRP A 157 0.44 9.32 9.29
N ARG A 158 1.75 9.64 9.32
CA ARG A 158 2.61 9.37 10.48
C ARG A 158 2.10 10.03 11.75
N ASP A 159 1.71 11.30 11.68
CA ASP A 159 1.17 12.05 12.82
C ASP A 159 -0.13 11.43 13.32
N ASN A 160 -1.00 10.96 12.43
CA ASN A 160 -2.20 10.25 12.80
C ASN A 160 -1.92 8.92 13.49
N ILE A 161 -0.94 8.15 13.04
CA ILE A 161 -0.51 6.90 13.70
C ILE A 161 -0.08 7.21 15.13
N LYS A 162 0.84 8.16 15.33
CA LYS A 162 1.33 8.54 16.66
C LYS A 162 0.23 9.05 17.58
N ARG A 163 -0.68 9.86 17.07
CA ARG A 163 -1.74 10.50 17.85
C ARG A 163 -2.86 9.56 18.22
N LYS A 164 -3.28 8.68 17.30
CA LYS A 164 -4.46 7.83 17.51
C LYS A 164 -4.20 6.61 18.38
N TYR A 165 -2.95 6.15 18.43
CA TYR A 165 -2.64 4.87 19.07
C TYR A 165 -1.55 5.01 20.13
N ASN A 166 -1.81 4.42 21.29
CA ASN A 166 -0.82 4.33 22.37
C ASN A 166 0.01 3.06 22.19
N ASN A 167 0.96 3.10 21.28
CA ASN A 167 1.91 2.03 21.03
C ASN A 167 3.25 2.38 21.70
N ASN A 168 3.93 1.39 22.30
CA ASN A 168 5.19 1.58 23.02
C ASN A 168 6.35 2.01 22.10
N THR A 169 6.21 1.81 20.79
CA THR A 169 7.24 2.14 19.79
C THR A 169 6.89 3.41 18.98
N LYS A 170 5.82 4.11 19.35
CA LYS A 170 5.32 5.27 18.59
C LYS A 170 6.32 6.41 18.39
N GLN A 171 7.30 6.56 19.30
CA GLN A 171 8.36 7.57 19.18
C GLN A 171 9.28 7.34 17.99
N TYR A 172 9.34 6.11 17.49
CA TYR A 172 10.19 5.75 16.35
C TYR A 172 9.49 5.88 14.99
N VAL A 173 8.19 6.19 14.97
CA VAL A 173 7.44 6.37 13.70
C VAL A 173 8.03 7.50 12.83
N ASP A 174 8.74 8.44 13.43
CA ASP A 174 9.41 9.51 12.67
C ASP A 174 10.68 9.04 11.95
N GLU A 175 11.20 7.87 12.29
CA GLU A 175 12.39 7.27 11.66
C GLU A 175 12.04 6.56 10.33
N LEU A 176 10.74 6.36 10.01
CA LEU A 176 10.22 5.65 8.84
C LEU A 176 10.18 6.47 7.54
#